data_fd66bf1f3a79f441d70cdfa3a9d23eb9
#
_entry.id   fd66bf1f3a79f441d70cdfa3a9d23eb9
#
_cell.length_a   1.000
_cell.length_b   1.000
_cell.length_c   1.000
_cell.angle_alpha   90.00
_cell.angle_beta   90.00
_cell.angle_gamma   90.00
#
_symmetry.space_group_name_H-M   'P 1'
#
loop_
_entity.id
_entity.type
_entity.pdbx_description
1 polymer ?
#
loop_
_entity_poly.entity_id
_entity_poly.type
_entity_poly.pdbx_seq_one_letter_code
_entity_poly.pdbx_strand_id
1 'polypeptide(L)'
;FNAPPGDWAAGERGLACLPGRGEEFRSGVLKAIEYAHALRCPRVHLMAGLLPKGHDRSSLRDTYVENLAWAAEQDRGIDFLIEPINTRDIPGFFLNRQDHAHEIVHVADASNLKVQMDLYHCQIVEGDLAMKIRQYLPTGRVGHLQIAGVPERHEPDLGELNYPYLFALIDSLGYTGVIGAEYRPRAATSAGLGWFQPYKKDR
;
A
#
# COMPACT_ATOMS: atom_id res chain seq x y z
N PHE A 1 -5.74 -0.62 -7.76
CA PHE A 1 -6.64 0.47 -7.33
C PHE A 1 -7.20 0.19 -5.93
N ASN A 2 -7.81 1.20 -5.30
CA ASN A 2 -8.38 1.08 -3.97
C ASN A 2 -9.83 0.60 -4.01
N ALA A 3 -10.23 -0.24 -3.05
CA ALA A 3 -11.64 -0.42 -2.71
C ALA A 3 -12.21 0.90 -2.16
N PRO A 4 -13.54 1.09 -2.17
CA PRO A 4 -14.14 2.30 -1.61
C PRO A 4 -13.66 2.61 -0.21
N PRO A 5 -13.08 3.80 0.04
CA PRO A 5 -12.45 4.14 1.32
C PRO A 5 -13.41 4.78 2.34
N GLY A 6 -14.71 4.76 2.09
CA GLY A 6 -15.71 5.55 2.77
C GLY A 6 -15.88 6.94 2.15
N ASP A 7 -16.45 7.87 2.91
CA ASP A 7 -16.65 9.26 2.45
C ASP A 7 -15.35 10.06 2.53
N TRP A 8 -14.63 10.09 1.41
CA TRP A 8 -13.37 10.82 1.29
C TRP A 8 -13.52 12.33 1.52
N ALA A 9 -14.65 12.92 1.10
CA ALA A 9 -14.91 14.33 1.27
C ALA A 9 -15.16 14.69 2.75
N ALA A 10 -15.78 13.78 3.51
CA ALA A 10 -15.94 13.91 4.96
C ALA A 10 -14.66 13.58 5.75
N GLY A 11 -13.57 13.21 5.08
CA GLY A 11 -12.28 12.95 5.71
C GLY A 11 -12.00 11.48 6.02
N GLU A 12 -12.86 10.55 5.61
CA GLU A 12 -12.57 9.11 5.79
C GLU A 12 -11.40 8.65 4.91
N ARG A 13 -10.64 7.68 5.40
CA ARG A 13 -9.41 7.19 4.76
C ARG A 13 -9.30 5.66 4.82
N GLY A 14 -10.43 4.98 4.63
CA GLY A 14 -10.55 3.54 4.73
C GLY A 14 -11.50 3.12 5.84
N LEU A 15 -12.01 1.90 5.73
CA LEU A 15 -13.03 1.34 6.61
C LEU A 15 -12.60 0.04 7.28
N ALA A 16 -11.50 -0.54 6.82
CA ALA A 16 -11.17 -1.93 7.14
C ALA A 16 -10.90 -2.18 8.63
N CYS A 17 -10.40 -1.19 9.39
CA CYS A 17 -10.17 -1.33 10.82
C CYS A 17 -11.30 -0.78 11.70
N LEU A 18 -12.39 -0.24 11.11
CA LEU A 18 -13.40 0.51 11.87
C LEU A 18 -14.50 -0.42 12.42
N PRO A 19 -14.65 -0.51 13.76
CA PRO A 19 -15.76 -1.23 14.36
C PRO A 19 -17.11 -0.67 13.91
N GLY A 20 -18.08 -1.55 13.66
CA GLY A 20 -19.43 -1.18 13.23
C GLY A 20 -19.57 -0.79 11.76
N ARG A 21 -18.48 -0.75 10.97
CA ARG A 21 -18.51 -0.44 9.53
C ARG A 21 -18.28 -1.68 8.66
N GLY A 22 -18.36 -2.89 9.24
CA GLY A 22 -18.06 -4.14 8.54
C GLY A 22 -18.94 -4.41 7.31
N GLU A 23 -20.24 -4.14 7.38
CA GLU A 23 -21.16 -4.34 6.24
C GLU A 23 -20.81 -3.43 5.07
N GLU A 24 -20.52 -2.17 5.34
CA GLU A 24 -20.12 -1.19 4.32
C GLU A 24 -18.77 -1.57 3.70
N PHE A 25 -17.79 -1.97 4.53
CA PHE A 25 -16.51 -2.48 4.07
C PHE A 25 -16.70 -3.68 3.13
N ARG A 26 -17.49 -4.68 3.55
CA ARG A 26 -17.77 -5.89 2.75
C ARG A 26 -18.43 -5.57 1.43
N SER A 27 -19.42 -4.70 1.43
CA SER A 27 -20.08 -4.22 0.19
C SER A 27 -19.07 -3.54 -0.75
N GLY A 28 -18.19 -2.71 -0.19
CA GLY A 28 -17.11 -2.06 -0.95
C GLY A 28 -16.11 -3.04 -1.55
N VAL A 29 -15.72 -4.09 -0.81
CA VAL A 29 -14.83 -5.16 -1.30
C VAL A 29 -15.47 -5.91 -2.46
N LEU A 30 -16.73 -6.35 -2.34
CA LEU A 30 -17.42 -7.06 -3.42
C LEU A 30 -17.50 -6.20 -4.69
N LYS A 31 -17.82 -4.91 -4.54
CA LYS A 31 -17.82 -3.98 -5.67
C LYS A 31 -16.41 -3.83 -6.29
N ALA A 32 -15.37 -3.76 -5.48
CA ALA A 32 -14.00 -3.68 -5.97
C ALA A 32 -13.59 -4.94 -6.75
N ILE A 33 -14.03 -6.14 -6.32
CA ILE A 33 -13.81 -7.41 -7.03
C ILE A 33 -14.45 -7.36 -8.43
N GLU A 34 -15.70 -6.89 -8.56
CA GLU A 34 -16.36 -6.73 -9.86
C GLU A 34 -15.53 -5.83 -10.81
N TYR A 35 -15.05 -4.70 -10.30
CA TYR A 35 -14.17 -3.80 -11.07
C TYR A 35 -12.83 -4.43 -11.40
N ALA A 36 -12.24 -5.18 -10.47
CA ALA A 36 -10.98 -5.87 -10.68
C ALA A 36 -11.08 -6.85 -11.86
N HIS A 37 -12.14 -7.63 -11.92
CA HIS A 37 -12.40 -8.54 -13.05
C HIS A 37 -12.63 -7.79 -14.36
N ALA A 38 -13.47 -6.77 -14.35
CA ALA A 38 -13.74 -5.96 -15.55
C ALA A 38 -12.48 -5.29 -16.13
N LEU A 39 -11.60 -4.83 -15.25
CA LEU A 39 -10.33 -4.17 -15.61
C LEU A 39 -9.17 -5.15 -15.79
N ARG A 40 -9.35 -6.43 -15.51
CA ARG A 40 -8.28 -7.44 -15.42
C ARG A 40 -7.14 -6.98 -14.51
N CYS A 41 -7.48 -6.33 -13.40
CA CYS A 41 -6.53 -5.86 -12.42
C CYS A 41 -6.39 -6.90 -11.29
N PRO A 42 -5.21 -7.52 -11.12
CA PRO A 42 -5.06 -8.61 -10.16
C PRO A 42 -4.88 -8.12 -8.71
N ARG A 43 -4.98 -6.83 -8.44
CA ARG A 43 -4.71 -6.25 -7.12
C ARG A 43 -5.73 -5.22 -6.71
N VAL A 44 -6.18 -5.32 -5.45
CA VAL A 44 -7.09 -4.36 -4.81
C VAL A 44 -6.51 -3.94 -3.46
N HIS A 45 -6.32 -2.64 -3.25
CA HIS A 45 -5.87 -2.10 -1.98
C HIS A 45 -7.06 -1.84 -1.05
N LEU A 46 -6.95 -2.32 0.19
CA LEU A 46 -7.91 -2.17 1.28
C LEU A 46 -7.36 -1.18 2.31
N MET A 47 -7.78 0.08 2.23
CA MET A 47 -7.31 1.12 3.14
C MET A 47 -7.78 0.83 4.57
N ALA A 48 -6.84 0.92 5.53
CA ALA A 48 -7.09 0.59 6.93
C ALA A 48 -8.16 1.48 7.57
N GLY A 49 -8.00 2.78 7.47
CA GLY A 49 -8.83 3.77 8.14
C GLY A 49 -8.06 4.60 9.16
N LEU A 50 -8.73 5.57 9.73
CA LEU A 50 -8.19 6.42 10.80
C LEU A 50 -8.50 5.81 12.17
N LEU A 51 -7.60 6.01 13.13
CA LEU A 51 -7.83 5.66 14.53
C LEU A 51 -8.90 6.60 15.13
N PRO A 52 -10.12 6.12 15.46
CA PRO A 52 -11.15 6.96 16.04
C PRO A 52 -10.77 7.37 17.47
N LYS A 53 -11.17 8.58 17.87
CA LYS A 53 -10.95 9.06 19.25
C LYS A 53 -11.59 8.12 20.26
N GLY A 54 -10.84 7.76 21.30
CA GLY A 54 -11.33 6.93 22.41
C GLY A 54 -11.37 5.42 22.11
N HIS A 55 -10.94 4.98 20.95
CA HIS A 55 -10.80 3.56 20.65
C HIS A 55 -9.39 3.06 20.97
N ASP A 56 -9.32 1.83 21.43
CA ASP A 56 -8.07 1.12 21.64
C ASP A 56 -7.56 0.50 20.33
N ARG A 57 -6.24 0.61 20.11
CA ARG A 57 -5.59 0.06 18.90
C ARG A 57 -5.74 -1.46 18.80
N SER A 58 -5.82 -2.18 19.92
CA SER A 58 -5.96 -3.64 19.88
C SER A 58 -7.33 -4.04 19.31
N SER A 59 -8.41 -3.37 19.73
CA SER A 59 -9.74 -3.65 19.20
C SER A 59 -9.87 -3.35 17.70
N LEU A 60 -9.20 -2.29 17.22
CA LEU A 60 -9.13 -1.99 15.79
C LEU A 60 -8.33 -3.04 15.03
N ARG A 61 -7.25 -3.55 15.62
CA ARG A 61 -6.43 -4.59 15.03
C ARG A 61 -7.24 -5.86 14.79
N ASP A 62 -8.01 -6.30 15.77
CA ASP A 62 -8.82 -7.51 15.66
C ASP A 62 -9.90 -7.36 14.57
N THR A 63 -10.61 -6.23 14.55
CA THR A 63 -11.56 -5.88 13.49
C THR A 63 -10.88 -5.86 12.11
N TYR A 64 -9.67 -5.32 12.04
CA TYR A 64 -8.92 -5.23 10.78
C TYR A 64 -8.54 -6.61 10.26
N VAL A 65 -7.97 -7.46 11.12
CA VAL A 65 -7.60 -8.84 10.77
C VAL A 65 -8.82 -9.63 10.30
N GLU A 66 -9.94 -9.55 11.04
CA GLU A 66 -11.18 -10.24 10.67
C GLU A 66 -11.70 -9.80 9.29
N ASN A 67 -11.76 -8.50 9.04
CA ASN A 67 -12.23 -7.95 7.78
C ASN A 67 -11.31 -8.32 6.61
N LEU A 68 -9.99 -8.30 6.81
CA LEU A 68 -9.02 -8.69 5.78
C LEU A 68 -9.08 -10.18 5.47
N ALA A 69 -9.18 -11.04 6.49
CA ALA A 69 -9.35 -12.48 6.29
C ALA A 69 -10.63 -12.77 5.50
N TRP A 70 -11.74 -12.14 5.89
CA TRP A 70 -12.99 -12.23 5.13
C TRP A 70 -12.83 -11.79 3.67
N ALA A 71 -12.19 -10.63 3.41
CA ALA A 71 -11.98 -10.14 2.06
C ALA A 71 -11.16 -11.11 1.19
N ALA A 72 -10.11 -11.70 1.76
CA ALA A 72 -9.24 -12.64 1.08
C ALA A 72 -9.98 -13.94 0.66
N GLU A 73 -11.01 -14.32 1.38
CA GLU A 73 -11.85 -15.50 1.05
C GLU A 73 -12.81 -15.23 -0.12
N GLN A 74 -13.14 -13.97 -0.42
CA GLN A 74 -14.14 -13.65 -1.45
C GLN A 74 -13.64 -13.93 -2.86
N ASP A 75 -12.34 -13.75 -3.12
CA ASP A 75 -11.73 -14.07 -4.41
C ASP A 75 -10.23 -14.40 -4.25
N ARG A 76 -9.88 -15.64 -4.48
CA ARG A 76 -8.47 -16.11 -4.37
C ARG A 76 -7.63 -15.80 -5.60
N GLY A 77 -8.23 -15.29 -6.67
CA GLY A 77 -7.54 -14.84 -7.88
C GLY A 77 -7.05 -13.40 -7.81
N ILE A 78 -7.46 -12.66 -6.78
CA ILE A 78 -7.07 -11.27 -6.54
C ILE A 78 -6.14 -11.20 -5.33
N ASP A 79 -5.01 -10.52 -5.46
CA ASP A 79 -4.20 -10.11 -4.30
C ASP A 79 -4.84 -8.88 -3.64
N PHE A 80 -5.27 -9.03 -2.39
CA PHE A 80 -5.67 -7.90 -1.57
C PHE A 80 -4.43 -7.30 -0.90
N LEU A 81 -4.31 -5.97 -0.98
CA LEU A 81 -3.16 -5.26 -0.47
C LEU A 81 -3.53 -4.40 0.73
N ILE A 82 -2.62 -4.33 1.70
CA ILE A 82 -2.65 -3.34 2.79
C ILE A 82 -1.38 -2.49 2.73
N GLU A 83 -1.52 -1.21 3.00
CA GLU A 83 -0.43 -0.25 2.87
C GLU A 83 -0.17 0.52 4.16
N PRO A 84 1.06 0.47 4.68
CA PRO A 84 1.49 1.42 5.71
C PRO A 84 1.63 2.83 5.14
N ILE A 85 0.78 3.75 5.59
CA ILE A 85 0.77 5.15 5.14
C ILE A 85 1.29 6.06 6.25
N ASN A 86 2.17 7.01 5.90
CA ASN A 86 2.76 7.93 6.85
C ASN A 86 1.72 8.88 7.48
N THR A 87 1.93 9.22 8.75
CA THR A 87 1.03 10.09 9.52
C THR A 87 1.27 11.58 9.31
N ARG A 88 2.26 11.96 8.51
CA ARG A 88 2.45 13.34 8.03
C ARG A 88 1.41 13.69 6.96
N ASP A 89 1.19 12.77 5.99
CA ASP A 89 0.22 12.96 4.92
C ASP A 89 -1.20 12.63 5.36
N ILE A 90 -1.36 11.56 6.18
CA ILE A 90 -2.66 11.15 6.74
C ILE A 90 -2.54 11.02 8.26
N PRO A 91 -2.74 12.12 9.00
CA PRO A 91 -2.71 12.10 10.47
C PRO A 91 -3.70 11.10 11.05
N GLY A 92 -3.25 10.27 11.98
CA GLY A 92 -4.09 9.27 12.64
C GLY A 92 -4.35 7.99 11.82
N PHE A 93 -3.69 7.80 10.66
CA PHE A 93 -3.84 6.56 9.91
C PHE A 93 -3.43 5.35 10.74
N PHE A 94 -4.28 4.33 10.76
CA PHE A 94 -4.10 3.18 11.66
C PHE A 94 -2.86 2.36 11.34
N LEU A 95 -2.66 2.01 10.06
CA LEU A 95 -1.54 1.21 9.59
C LEU A 95 -0.43 2.11 9.05
N ASN A 96 0.70 2.25 9.76
CA ASN A 96 1.75 3.19 9.36
C ASN A 96 3.18 2.63 9.41
N ARG A 97 3.35 1.34 9.72
CA ARG A 97 4.67 0.68 9.80
C ARG A 97 4.69 -0.64 9.08
N GLN A 98 5.83 -0.99 8.49
CA GLN A 98 6.02 -2.24 7.76
C GLN A 98 5.92 -3.47 8.68
N ASP A 99 6.54 -3.41 9.86
CA ASP A 99 6.49 -4.50 10.84
C ASP A 99 5.04 -4.83 11.24
N HIS A 100 4.22 -3.81 11.49
CA HIS A 100 2.80 -3.96 11.83
C HIS A 100 2.00 -4.55 10.65
N ALA A 101 2.26 -4.10 9.40
CA ALA A 101 1.58 -4.66 8.22
C ALA A 101 1.91 -6.15 8.03
N HIS A 102 3.18 -6.52 8.13
CA HIS A 102 3.61 -7.91 7.99
C HIS A 102 3.11 -8.81 9.12
N GLU A 103 2.97 -8.29 10.35
CA GLU A 103 2.31 -8.98 11.45
C GLU A 103 0.83 -9.25 11.12
N ILE A 104 0.08 -8.24 10.67
CA ILE A 104 -1.33 -8.38 10.29
C ILE A 104 -1.52 -9.43 9.18
N VAL A 105 -0.72 -9.37 8.13
CA VAL A 105 -0.75 -10.37 7.04
C VAL A 105 -0.44 -11.78 7.57
N HIS A 106 0.49 -11.88 8.53
CA HIS A 106 0.81 -13.16 9.16
C HIS A 106 -0.35 -13.72 9.97
N VAL A 107 -1.00 -12.88 10.76
CA VAL A 107 -2.12 -13.28 11.64
C VAL A 107 -3.37 -13.61 10.84
N ALA A 108 -3.67 -12.85 9.77
CA ALA A 108 -4.80 -13.13 8.89
C ALA A 108 -4.65 -14.43 8.09
N ASP A 109 -3.43 -14.95 7.97
CA ASP A 109 -3.04 -16.24 7.37
C ASP A 109 -3.67 -16.52 5.99
N ALA A 110 -3.80 -15.49 5.17
CA ALA A 110 -4.33 -15.61 3.82
C ALA A 110 -3.23 -15.39 2.77
N SER A 111 -3.10 -16.35 1.84
CA SER A 111 -2.01 -16.36 0.84
C SER A 111 -2.10 -15.21 -0.17
N ASN A 112 -3.29 -14.71 -0.43
CA ASN A 112 -3.59 -13.58 -1.32
C ASN A 112 -3.79 -12.24 -0.58
N LEU A 113 -3.49 -12.18 0.73
CA LEU A 113 -3.36 -10.92 1.46
C LEU A 113 -1.87 -10.55 1.53
N LYS A 114 -1.52 -9.38 1.00
CA LYS A 114 -0.13 -8.95 0.85
C LYS A 114 0.06 -7.50 1.27
N VAL A 115 1.31 -7.09 1.40
CA VAL A 115 1.69 -5.70 1.72
C VAL A 115 2.00 -4.95 0.42
N GLN A 116 1.42 -3.77 0.28
CA GLN A 116 1.89 -2.73 -0.62
C GLN A 116 2.96 -1.93 0.12
N MET A 117 4.21 -2.09 -0.29
CA MET A 117 5.34 -1.39 0.31
C MET A 117 5.65 -0.14 -0.50
N ASP A 118 5.09 1.00 -0.07
CA ASP A 118 5.46 2.30 -0.63
C ASP A 118 6.72 2.82 0.08
N LEU A 119 7.79 3.00 -0.70
CA LEU A 119 9.10 3.43 -0.20
C LEU A 119 9.07 4.89 0.28
N TYR A 120 8.19 5.73 -0.28
CA TYR A 120 7.98 7.09 0.20
C TYR A 120 7.40 7.10 1.62
N HIS A 121 6.32 6.36 1.85
CA HIS A 121 5.72 6.28 3.18
C HIS A 121 6.64 5.62 4.19
N CYS A 122 7.33 4.55 3.79
CA CYS A 122 8.27 3.84 4.64
C CYS A 122 9.45 4.72 5.06
N GLN A 123 10.02 5.53 4.15
CA GLN A 123 11.12 6.42 4.47
C GLN A 123 10.74 7.45 5.54
N ILE A 124 9.56 8.04 5.41
CA ILE A 124 9.09 9.10 6.35
C ILE A 124 8.89 8.56 7.76
N VAL A 125 8.40 7.32 7.91
CA VAL A 125 8.06 6.76 9.22
C VAL A 125 9.22 6.00 9.85
N GLU A 126 9.97 5.25 9.05
CA GLU A 126 10.90 4.25 9.54
C GLU A 126 12.33 4.42 9.02
N GLY A 127 12.49 4.86 7.77
CA GLY A 127 13.80 4.89 7.12
C GLY A 127 14.39 3.50 6.90
N ASP A 128 15.71 3.43 6.71
CA ASP A 128 16.48 2.17 6.54
C ASP A 128 15.90 1.25 5.44
N LEU A 129 15.50 1.85 4.31
CA LEU A 129 14.77 1.16 3.24
C LEU A 129 15.48 -0.07 2.71
N ALA A 130 16.81 0.00 2.55
CA ALA A 130 17.57 -1.13 2.01
C ALA A 130 17.47 -2.37 2.90
N MET A 131 17.50 -2.20 4.21
CA MET A 131 17.36 -3.32 5.16
C MET A 131 15.93 -3.84 5.18
N LYS A 132 14.93 -2.95 5.13
CA LYS A 132 13.51 -3.35 5.05
C LYS A 132 13.18 -4.09 3.75
N ILE A 133 13.69 -3.65 2.62
CA ILE A 133 13.55 -4.37 1.35
C ILE A 133 14.18 -5.77 1.46
N ARG A 134 15.39 -5.89 2.00
CA ARG A 134 16.05 -7.19 2.25
C ARG A 134 15.27 -8.08 3.20
N GLN A 135 14.64 -7.51 4.20
CA GLN A 135 13.86 -8.25 5.19
C GLN A 135 12.53 -8.77 4.63
N TYR A 136 11.79 -7.92 3.92
CA TYR A 136 10.40 -8.23 3.60
C TYR A 136 10.20 -8.77 2.18
N LEU A 137 10.98 -8.31 1.20
CA LEU A 137 10.77 -8.72 -0.20
C LEU A 137 10.94 -10.23 -0.42
N PRO A 138 11.96 -10.91 0.18
CA PRO A 138 12.12 -12.35 0.01
C PRO A 138 11.03 -13.21 0.68
N THR A 139 10.18 -12.62 1.52
CA THR A 139 9.08 -13.35 2.18
C THR A 139 7.96 -13.75 1.23
N GLY A 140 7.91 -13.16 0.02
CA GLY A 140 6.80 -13.30 -0.91
C GLY A 140 5.51 -12.60 -0.49
N ARG A 141 5.53 -11.85 0.64
CA ARG A 141 4.37 -11.13 1.18
C ARG A 141 4.25 -9.69 0.68
N VAL A 142 5.24 -9.16 -0.02
CA VAL A 142 5.15 -7.86 -0.71
C VAL A 142 4.54 -8.08 -2.08
N GLY A 143 3.28 -7.65 -2.25
CA GLY A 143 2.52 -7.81 -3.50
C GLY A 143 2.69 -6.67 -4.48
N HIS A 144 3.09 -5.50 -4.00
CA HIS A 144 3.30 -4.31 -4.81
C HIS A 144 4.31 -3.36 -4.16
N LEU A 145 5.07 -2.65 -4.99
CA LEU A 145 5.97 -1.59 -4.54
C LEU A 145 5.50 -0.26 -5.12
N GLN A 146 5.66 0.82 -4.35
CA GLN A 146 5.42 2.19 -4.82
C GLN A 146 6.59 3.11 -4.46
N ILE A 147 6.72 4.20 -5.24
CA ILE A 147 7.79 5.20 -5.12
C ILE A 147 7.28 6.61 -5.31
N ALA A 148 7.89 7.55 -4.59
CA ALA A 148 7.84 8.99 -4.82
C ALA A 148 9.09 9.67 -4.25
N GLY A 149 9.39 10.88 -4.68
CA GLY A 149 10.47 11.69 -4.11
C GLY A 149 10.18 12.08 -2.65
N VAL A 150 11.15 11.94 -1.77
CA VAL A 150 11.06 12.34 -0.36
C VAL A 150 11.92 13.59 -0.16
N PRO A 151 11.41 14.63 0.53
CA PRO A 151 10.22 14.67 1.36
C PRO A 151 8.92 15.17 0.70
N GLU A 152 8.95 15.79 -0.50
CA GLU A 152 7.82 16.55 -1.06
C GLU A 152 6.80 15.71 -1.84
N ARG A 153 7.04 14.42 -2.00
CA ARG A 153 6.21 13.48 -2.79
C ARG A 153 6.14 13.85 -4.27
N HIS A 154 7.22 14.43 -4.81
CA HIS A 154 7.37 14.72 -6.24
C HIS A 154 7.97 13.55 -7.02
N GLU A 155 8.47 13.83 -8.25
CA GLU A 155 9.17 12.84 -9.08
C GLU A 155 10.33 12.19 -8.30
N PRO A 156 10.58 10.87 -8.46
CA PRO A 156 11.58 10.14 -7.70
C PRO A 156 13.03 10.32 -8.23
N ASP A 157 13.36 11.50 -8.72
CA ASP A 157 14.66 11.87 -9.26
C ASP A 157 15.48 12.74 -8.32
N LEU A 158 14.81 13.49 -7.44
CA LEU A 158 15.41 14.38 -6.47
C LEU A 158 14.90 14.07 -5.06
N GLY A 159 15.69 14.47 -4.07
CA GLY A 159 15.37 14.26 -2.66
C GLY A 159 16.36 13.35 -1.97
N GLU A 160 15.95 12.80 -0.85
CA GLU A 160 16.86 12.05 0.03
C GLU A 160 17.03 10.56 -0.32
N LEU A 161 16.30 10.05 -1.33
CA LEU A 161 16.34 8.64 -1.73
C LEU A 161 17.18 8.42 -2.99
N ASN A 162 18.07 7.43 -2.94
CA ASN A 162 18.81 6.95 -4.10
C ASN A 162 18.06 5.82 -4.79
N TYR A 163 17.09 6.15 -5.64
CA TYR A 163 16.30 5.14 -6.36
C TYR A 163 17.09 4.25 -7.29
N PRO A 164 18.13 4.68 -8.03
CA PRO A 164 18.98 3.77 -8.80
C PRO A 164 19.55 2.63 -7.95
N TYR A 165 20.03 2.93 -6.73
CA TYR A 165 20.50 1.90 -5.80
C TYR A 165 19.39 0.99 -5.32
N LEU A 166 18.21 1.55 -4.97
CA LEU A 166 17.07 0.75 -4.48
C LEU A 166 16.52 -0.16 -5.58
N PHE A 167 16.45 0.29 -6.82
CA PHE A 167 16.04 -0.55 -7.95
C PHE A 167 17.02 -1.70 -8.19
N ALA A 168 18.32 -1.44 -8.20
CA ALA A 168 19.33 -2.49 -8.33
C ALA A 168 19.23 -3.53 -7.19
N LEU A 169 18.94 -3.08 -5.96
CA LEU A 169 18.71 -3.98 -4.83
C LEU A 169 17.45 -4.83 -5.04
N ILE A 170 16.33 -4.23 -5.44
CA ILE A 170 15.04 -4.92 -5.69
C ILE A 170 15.23 -5.98 -6.77
N ASP A 171 15.91 -5.63 -7.88
CA ASP A 171 16.22 -6.58 -8.96
C ASP A 171 17.11 -7.73 -8.47
N SER A 172 18.13 -7.43 -7.65
CA SER A 172 19.03 -8.46 -7.09
C SER A 172 18.32 -9.47 -6.18
N LEU A 173 17.17 -9.10 -5.63
CA LEU A 173 16.32 -9.95 -4.80
C LEU A 173 15.27 -10.72 -5.61
N GLY A 174 15.28 -10.57 -6.94
CA GLY A 174 14.41 -11.33 -7.84
C GLY A 174 12.94 -10.86 -7.88
N TYR A 175 12.66 -9.61 -7.55
CA TYR A 175 11.29 -9.10 -7.65
C TYR A 175 10.86 -8.97 -9.12
N THR A 176 9.77 -9.65 -9.48
CA THR A 176 9.24 -9.69 -10.85
C THR A 176 7.94 -8.88 -11.03
N GLY A 177 7.47 -8.25 -9.95
CA GLY A 177 6.28 -7.40 -9.97
C GLY A 177 6.54 -6.03 -10.61
N VAL A 178 5.53 -5.17 -10.54
CA VAL A 178 5.63 -3.79 -11.01
C VAL A 178 5.87 -2.83 -9.84
N ILE A 179 6.58 -1.75 -10.10
CA ILE A 179 6.78 -0.65 -9.16
C ILE A 179 5.94 0.52 -9.66
N GLY A 180 4.93 0.92 -8.89
CA GLY A 180 4.08 2.06 -9.18
C GLY A 180 4.74 3.38 -8.78
N ALA A 181 4.65 4.40 -9.62
CA ALA A 181 5.09 5.74 -9.27
C ALA A 181 3.87 6.58 -8.87
N GLU A 182 3.71 6.85 -7.57
CA GLU A 182 2.60 7.62 -7.02
C GLU A 182 3.10 8.92 -6.41
N TYR A 183 3.20 9.96 -7.23
CA TYR A 183 3.74 11.24 -6.83
C TYR A 183 2.91 12.44 -7.34
N ARG A 184 3.18 13.60 -6.78
CA ARG A 184 2.62 14.88 -7.22
C ARG A 184 3.62 15.55 -8.17
N PRO A 185 3.34 15.63 -9.47
CA PRO A 185 4.26 16.25 -10.41
C PRO A 185 4.60 17.71 -10.02
N ARG A 186 5.89 18.09 -10.11
CA ARG A 186 6.31 19.47 -9.87
C ARG A 186 5.73 20.46 -10.90
N ALA A 187 5.39 19.92 -12.09
CA ALA A 187 4.79 20.67 -13.19
C ALA A 187 3.79 19.75 -13.92
N ALA A 188 3.66 19.86 -15.24
CA ALA A 188 2.86 18.91 -16.02
C ALA A 188 3.47 17.50 -15.94
N THR A 189 2.65 16.46 -15.78
CA THR A 189 3.10 15.06 -15.65
C THR A 189 4.07 14.66 -16.78
N SER A 190 3.73 14.98 -18.02
CA SER A 190 4.54 14.64 -19.19
C SER A 190 5.94 15.30 -19.19
N ALA A 191 6.04 16.50 -18.64
CA ALA A 191 7.32 17.22 -18.53
C ALA A 191 8.23 16.60 -17.44
N GLY A 192 7.65 15.98 -16.42
CA GLY A 192 8.36 15.36 -15.30
C GLY A 192 8.88 13.95 -15.58
N LEU A 193 8.55 13.31 -16.71
CA LEU A 193 8.90 11.90 -16.98
C LEU A 193 10.36 11.66 -17.37
N GLY A 194 11.21 12.67 -17.33
CA GLY A 194 12.65 12.55 -17.63
C GLY A 194 13.37 11.49 -16.78
N TRP A 195 13.02 11.38 -15.51
CA TRP A 195 13.59 10.42 -14.58
C TRP A 195 13.39 8.95 -15.02
N PHE A 196 12.33 8.69 -15.78
CA PHE A 196 11.97 7.34 -16.21
C PHE A 196 12.75 6.87 -17.46
N GLN A 197 13.40 7.79 -18.19
CA GLN A 197 14.08 7.43 -19.46
C GLN A 197 15.10 6.28 -19.32
N PRO A 198 15.95 6.21 -18.26
CA PRO A 198 16.90 5.11 -18.10
C PRO A 198 16.25 3.73 -17.88
N TYR A 199 14.97 3.70 -17.53
CA TYR A 199 14.22 2.47 -17.19
C TYR A 199 13.27 2.04 -18.31
N LYS A 200 13.16 2.81 -19.38
CA LYS A 200 12.40 2.39 -20.56
C LYS A 200 13.10 1.20 -21.22
N LYS A 201 12.37 0.12 -21.39
CA LYS A 201 12.80 -0.95 -22.29
C LYS A 201 12.48 -0.52 -23.72
N ASP A 202 13.44 -0.58 -24.61
CA ASP A 202 13.18 -0.48 -26.03
C ASP A 202 12.23 -1.63 -26.40
N ARG A 203 11.10 -1.29 -27.00
CA ARG A 203 10.11 -2.26 -27.47
C ARG A 203 10.53 -2.79 -28.83
#